data_693ca16cd8b439d5e4bbbbbaff481955
#
_entry.id   693ca16cd8b439d5e4bbbbbaff481955
#
_cell.length_a   1.000
_cell.length_b   1.000
_cell.length_c   1.000
_cell.angle_alpha   90.00
_cell.angle_beta   90.00
_cell.angle_gamma   90.00
#
_symmetry.space_group_name_H-M   'P 1'
#
loop_
_entity.id
_entity.type
_entity.pdbx_description
1 polymer ?
#
loop_
_entity_poly.entity_id
_entity_poly.type
_entity_poly.pdbx_seq_one_letter_code
_entity_poly.pdbx_strand_id
1 'polypeptide(L)'
;RPERYTLADMFRDAGYATGVVGKWHLGLGDEKGTQDWNQRLSPNPADIGFDYSYIMAATGDRVPCVFVENGAVVNLDPEDPIYVSYKQNFPGEPTGKKDPDLLVMHPSHGHNQSIVNGISRIGYMKGGKSALWKDDQIADELTSKAVSFIENHKDEPFFLYFATQDAHVPRVPNERFAGKSGMGPRGDVLLQFDWSVGEILSALKKNGLDKNTIIILSSDNGPVVDDGYKDQAVELLGEHKPGGPFRGGKYSSYEAGTRVPCILRWVDTVKPTVSDALVCQIDWFASFASLLGTDLPEGAAPDSENYLDTWLGKEAEGRPYLVEQNAQNNLSITSGEWKYIEPGKGEPFNKNVGIETGNSSCLLYTSDAADD
;
A
#
# COMPACT_ATOMS: atom_id res chain seq x y z
N ARG A 1 -8.68 -9.85 -10.49
CA ARG A 1 -9.62 -10.85 -11.04
C ARG A 1 -8.92 -12.20 -11.06
N PRO A 2 -9.48 -13.26 -10.45
CA PRO A 2 -8.81 -14.57 -10.32
C PRO A 2 -8.47 -15.24 -11.66
N GLU A 3 -9.17 -14.90 -12.72
CA GLU A 3 -8.95 -15.46 -14.07
C GLU A 3 -7.73 -14.85 -14.81
N ARG A 4 -7.08 -13.85 -14.24
CA ARG A 4 -5.88 -13.24 -14.83
C ARG A 4 -4.62 -13.85 -14.23
N TYR A 5 -3.68 -14.19 -15.08
CA TYR A 5 -2.34 -14.59 -14.67
C TYR A 5 -1.63 -13.43 -13.98
N THR A 6 -1.13 -13.66 -12.79
CA THR A 6 -0.56 -12.63 -11.93
C THR A 6 0.95 -12.79 -11.77
N LEU A 7 1.60 -11.78 -11.21
CA LEU A 7 3.01 -11.86 -10.84
C LEU A 7 3.26 -12.99 -9.83
N ALA A 8 2.34 -13.22 -8.88
CA ALA A 8 2.45 -14.31 -7.91
C ALA A 8 2.31 -15.68 -8.60
N ASP A 9 1.38 -15.84 -9.56
CA ASP A 9 1.29 -17.07 -10.34
C ASP A 9 2.61 -17.38 -11.08
N MET A 10 3.22 -16.37 -11.68
CA MET A 10 4.49 -16.51 -12.39
C MET A 10 5.61 -17.00 -11.47
N PHE A 11 5.74 -16.44 -10.28
CA PHE A 11 6.74 -16.89 -9.32
C PHE A 11 6.45 -18.31 -8.81
N ARG A 12 5.18 -18.63 -8.52
CA ARG A 12 4.76 -19.98 -8.11
C ARG A 12 5.06 -21.03 -9.20
N ASP A 13 4.73 -20.72 -10.46
CA ASP A 13 5.00 -21.60 -11.61
C ASP A 13 6.51 -21.78 -11.84
N ALA A 14 7.34 -20.81 -11.46
CA ALA A 14 8.78 -20.88 -11.45
C ALA A 14 9.36 -21.63 -10.21
N GLY A 15 8.50 -22.16 -9.35
CA GLY A 15 8.91 -22.97 -8.18
C GLY A 15 9.26 -22.15 -6.94
N TYR A 16 8.82 -20.91 -6.85
CA TYR A 16 8.98 -20.08 -5.66
C TYR A 16 7.81 -20.29 -4.69
N ALA A 17 8.09 -20.35 -3.38
CA ALA A 17 7.08 -20.16 -2.36
C ALA A 17 6.58 -18.71 -2.41
N THR A 18 5.27 -18.51 -2.44
CA THR A 18 4.69 -17.16 -2.63
C THR A 18 3.90 -16.71 -1.41
N GLY A 19 4.18 -15.51 -0.91
CA GLY A 19 3.52 -14.95 0.25
C GLY A 19 3.08 -13.51 0.09
N VAL A 20 1.94 -13.18 0.68
CA VAL A 20 1.49 -11.79 0.85
C VAL A 20 1.19 -11.50 2.30
N VAL A 21 1.76 -10.41 2.81
CA VAL A 21 1.55 -9.94 4.18
C VAL A 21 1.22 -8.46 4.15
N GLY A 22 0.12 -8.05 4.79
CA GLY A 22 -0.22 -6.64 5.00
C GLY A 22 -1.51 -6.17 4.37
N LYS A 23 -1.56 -4.91 3.97
CA LYS A 23 -2.70 -4.28 3.34
C LYS A 23 -3.03 -4.95 2.00
N TRP A 24 -4.28 -5.40 1.86
CA TRP A 24 -4.73 -6.03 0.62
C TRP A 24 -5.43 -5.04 -0.32
N HIS A 25 -6.57 -4.52 0.06
CA HIS A 25 -7.39 -3.51 -0.63
C HIS A 25 -7.73 -3.83 -2.11
N LEU A 26 -7.59 -5.08 -2.55
CA LEU A 26 -7.88 -5.54 -3.92
C LEU A 26 -9.23 -6.29 -4.02
N GLY A 27 -9.94 -6.39 -2.88
CA GLY A 27 -11.20 -7.13 -2.76
C GLY A 27 -11.01 -8.58 -2.33
N LEU A 28 -12.03 -9.11 -1.70
CA LEU A 28 -12.16 -10.51 -1.28
C LEU A 28 -13.59 -10.96 -1.61
N GLY A 29 -13.76 -12.22 -2.03
CA GLY A 29 -15.06 -12.73 -2.44
C GLY A 29 -15.49 -12.25 -3.83
N ASP A 30 -16.55 -12.85 -4.36
CA ASP A 30 -17.02 -12.60 -5.73
C ASP A 30 -17.72 -11.26 -5.90
N GLU A 31 -18.57 -10.87 -4.94
CA GLU A 31 -19.38 -9.67 -5.03
C GLU A 31 -19.14 -8.72 -3.85
N LYS A 32 -19.07 -7.42 -4.14
CA LYS A 32 -18.86 -6.40 -3.14
C LYS A 32 -19.97 -6.37 -2.09
N GLY A 33 -19.60 -6.59 -0.83
CA GLY A 33 -20.51 -6.48 0.32
C GLY A 33 -21.34 -7.74 0.59
N THR A 34 -21.01 -8.88 -0.03
CA THR A 34 -21.66 -10.18 0.21
C THR A 34 -20.78 -11.14 1.02
N GLN A 35 -19.59 -10.73 1.41
CA GLN A 35 -18.62 -11.56 2.13
C GLN A 35 -19.19 -12.04 3.47
N ASP A 36 -19.21 -13.34 3.70
CA ASP A 36 -19.42 -13.93 5.02
C ASP A 36 -18.07 -14.05 5.74
N TRP A 37 -17.79 -13.10 6.63
CA TRP A 37 -16.55 -13.04 7.41
C TRP A 37 -16.40 -14.17 8.43
N ASN A 38 -17.45 -14.97 8.63
CA ASN A 38 -17.47 -16.09 9.57
C ASN A 38 -17.12 -17.42 8.88
N GLN A 39 -16.89 -17.38 7.58
CA GLN A 39 -16.47 -18.52 6.76
C GLN A 39 -15.14 -18.21 6.06
N ARG A 40 -14.58 -19.23 5.43
CA ARG A 40 -13.43 -19.01 4.54
C ARG A 40 -13.87 -18.21 3.31
N LEU A 41 -13.24 -17.07 3.11
CA LEU A 41 -13.48 -16.18 1.97
C LEU A 41 -12.90 -16.79 0.68
N SER A 42 -13.65 -16.69 -0.42
CA SER A 42 -13.20 -17.07 -1.76
C SER A 42 -13.95 -16.20 -2.80
N PRO A 43 -13.26 -15.68 -3.83
CA PRO A 43 -11.80 -15.71 -4.00
C PRO A 43 -11.04 -14.91 -2.93
N ASN A 44 -9.80 -15.33 -2.70
CA ASN A 44 -8.83 -14.73 -1.76
C ASN A 44 -7.41 -14.75 -2.40
N PRO A 45 -6.34 -14.32 -1.73
CA PRO A 45 -5.00 -14.31 -2.32
C PRO A 45 -4.51 -15.64 -2.91
N ALA A 46 -4.98 -16.79 -2.40
CA ALA A 46 -4.58 -18.09 -2.97
C ALA A 46 -5.10 -18.30 -4.39
N ASP A 47 -6.23 -17.68 -4.74
CA ASP A 47 -6.84 -17.78 -6.07
C ASP A 47 -6.11 -16.93 -7.12
N ILE A 48 -5.09 -16.18 -6.72
CA ILE A 48 -4.24 -15.36 -7.58
C ILE A 48 -2.73 -15.60 -7.34
N GLY A 49 -2.37 -16.79 -6.93
CA GLY A 49 -1.00 -17.26 -6.92
C GLY A 49 -0.24 -17.19 -5.61
N PHE A 50 -0.84 -16.78 -4.49
CA PHE A 50 -0.16 -16.77 -3.19
C PHE A 50 -0.41 -18.05 -2.39
N ASP A 51 0.65 -18.77 -2.03
CA ASP A 51 0.58 -19.97 -1.17
C ASP A 51 0.26 -19.61 0.28
N TYR A 52 0.72 -18.44 0.73
CA TYR A 52 0.47 -17.89 2.07
C TYR A 52 -0.06 -16.48 1.99
N SER A 53 -1.04 -16.18 2.84
CA SER A 53 -1.54 -14.81 3.02
C SER A 53 -1.84 -14.49 4.47
N TYR A 54 -1.39 -13.32 4.94
CA TYR A 54 -1.79 -12.71 6.20
C TYR A 54 -2.08 -11.24 5.97
N ILE A 55 -3.36 -10.90 5.87
CA ILE A 55 -3.75 -9.60 5.29
C ILE A 55 -4.76 -8.83 6.15
N MET A 56 -4.72 -7.52 6.02
CA MET A 56 -5.84 -6.63 6.28
C MET A 56 -6.72 -6.60 5.02
N ALA A 57 -8.01 -6.85 5.15
CA ALA A 57 -8.92 -6.98 3.99
C ALA A 57 -8.95 -5.75 3.09
N ALA A 58 -8.81 -4.56 3.68
CA ALA A 58 -8.71 -3.28 2.98
C ALA A 58 -7.54 -2.47 3.56
N THR A 59 -7.84 -1.42 4.31
CA THR A 59 -6.92 -0.48 4.96
C THR A 59 -7.30 -0.30 6.41
N GLY A 60 -6.43 0.27 7.24
CA GLY A 60 -6.70 0.52 8.65
C GLY A 60 -7.94 1.38 8.93
N ASP A 61 -8.32 2.23 8.00
CA ASP A 61 -9.48 3.13 8.10
C ASP A 61 -10.83 2.49 7.75
N ARG A 62 -10.86 1.19 7.36
CA ARG A 62 -12.07 0.50 6.87
C ARG A 62 -12.40 -0.74 7.68
N VAL A 63 -13.70 -1.05 7.77
CA VAL A 63 -14.16 -2.31 8.36
C VAL A 63 -14.13 -3.46 7.33
N PRO A 64 -13.96 -4.73 7.77
CA PRO A 64 -13.74 -5.16 9.14
C PRO A 64 -12.30 -4.91 9.61
N CYS A 65 -12.16 -4.55 10.89
CA CYS A 65 -10.86 -4.30 11.52
C CYS A 65 -10.25 -5.59 12.07
N VAL A 66 -10.01 -6.57 11.19
CA VAL A 66 -9.50 -7.90 11.52
C VAL A 66 -8.43 -8.36 10.54
N PHE A 67 -7.54 -9.23 10.98
CA PHE A 67 -6.64 -9.93 10.07
C PHE A 67 -7.32 -11.16 9.46
N VAL A 68 -6.93 -11.47 8.24
CA VAL A 68 -7.37 -12.66 7.51
C VAL A 68 -6.13 -13.47 7.12
N GLU A 69 -6.03 -14.69 7.61
CA GLU A 69 -4.95 -15.61 7.28
C GLU A 69 -5.48 -16.74 6.39
N ASN A 70 -4.89 -16.87 5.21
CA ASN A 70 -5.29 -17.90 4.22
C ASN A 70 -6.81 -17.97 3.97
N GLY A 71 -7.45 -16.80 3.90
CA GLY A 71 -8.87 -16.66 3.63
C GLY A 71 -9.78 -16.76 4.86
N ALA A 72 -9.28 -17.03 6.05
CA ALA A 72 -10.09 -17.10 7.29
C ALA A 72 -9.73 -15.96 8.25
N VAL A 73 -10.74 -15.42 8.94
CA VAL A 73 -10.53 -14.38 9.98
C VAL A 73 -9.79 -14.99 11.17
N VAL A 74 -8.71 -14.32 11.58
CA VAL A 74 -7.88 -14.74 12.70
C VAL A 74 -8.58 -14.50 14.03
N ASN A 75 -8.50 -15.45 14.96
CA ASN A 75 -9.08 -15.38 16.31
C ASN A 75 -10.60 -15.13 16.34
N LEU A 76 -11.33 -15.54 15.33
CA LEU A 76 -12.77 -15.41 15.31
C LEU A 76 -13.41 -16.32 16.37
N ASP A 77 -14.28 -15.74 17.19
CA ASP A 77 -15.14 -16.47 18.11
C ASP A 77 -16.47 -16.79 17.38
N PRO A 78 -16.83 -18.06 17.19
CA PRO A 78 -18.09 -18.43 16.57
C PRO A 78 -19.34 -17.93 17.31
N GLU A 79 -19.23 -17.67 18.62
CA GLU A 79 -20.34 -17.13 19.43
C GLU A 79 -20.48 -15.60 19.33
N ASP A 80 -19.48 -14.90 18.72
CA ASP A 80 -19.52 -13.47 18.43
C ASP A 80 -19.24 -13.20 16.93
N PRO A 81 -20.17 -13.58 16.03
CA PRO A 81 -19.97 -13.51 14.60
C PRO A 81 -19.86 -12.07 14.08
N ILE A 82 -19.07 -11.91 13.01
CA ILE A 82 -18.81 -10.62 12.37
C ILE A 82 -19.89 -10.32 11.32
N TYR A 83 -20.42 -9.11 11.40
CA TYR A 83 -21.31 -8.53 10.39
C TYR A 83 -20.73 -7.22 9.88
N VAL A 84 -20.70 -7.03 8.56
CA VAL A 84 -20.17 -5.82 7.90
C VAL A 84 -21.21 -5.24 6.93
N SER A 85 -21.35 -3.93 6.91
CA SER A 85 -22.21 -3.21 5.98
C SER A 85 -21.58 -1.88 5.59
N TYR A 86 -21.60 -1.56 4.30
CA TYR A 86 -21.22 -0.23 3.80
C TYR A 86 -22.43 0.65 3.48
N LYS A 87 -23.65 0.18 3.79
CA LYS A 87 -24.90 0.88 3.50
C LYS A 87 -25.54 1.49 4.74
N GLN A 88 -25.61 0.74 5.83
CA GLN A 88 -26.33 1.16 7.05
C GLN A 88 -25.71 0.58 8.31
N ASN A 89 -25.87 1.30 9.42
CA ASN A 89 -25.41 0.85 10.74
C ASN A 89 -26.27 -0.29 11.29
N PHE A 90 -25.69 -1.09 12.14
CA PHE A 90 -26.40 -2.08 12.93
C PHE A 90 -27.08 -1.44 14.13
N PRO A 91 -28.31 -1.90 14.51
CA PRO A 91 -29.03 -1.34 15.66
C PRO A 91 -28.20 -1.41 16.95
N GLY A 92 -28.08 -0.27 17.63
CA GLY A 92 -27.37 -0.16 18.91
C GLY A 92 -25.86 0.03 18.81
N GLU A 93 -25.25 -0.11 17.63
CA GLU A 93 -23.80 0.11 17.45
C GLU A 93 -23.46 1.60 17.39
N PRO A 94 -22.43 2.05 18.13
CA PRO A 94 -22.01 3.44 18.15
C PRO A 94 -21.31 3.83 16.83
N THR A 95 -21.38 5.12 16.51
CA THR A 95 -20.69 5.69 15.34
C THR A 95 -19.96 6.97 15.69
N GLY A 96 -18.85 7.27 15.02
CA GLY A 96 -18.10 8.51 15.24
C GLY A 96 -18.94 9.76 14.96
N LYS A 97 -19.98 9.65 14.14
CA LYS A 97 -20.89 10.77 13.87
C LYS A 97 -21.86 11.03 15.01
N LYS A 98 -22.37 9.99 15.68
CA LYS A 98 -23.38 10.14 16.74
C LYS A 98 -22.78 10.17 18.13
N ASP A 99 -21.67 9.49 18.33
CA ASP A 99 -21.05 9.22 19.61
C ASP A 99 -19.59 9.73 19.63
N PRO A 100 -19.33 11.02 19.34
CA PRO A 100 -17.96 11.55 19.22
C PRO A 100 -17.17 11.48 20.52
N ASP A 101 -17.84 11.44 21.66
CA ASP A 101 -17.20 11.34 22.99
C ASP A 101 -16.51 9.97 23.23
N LEU A 102 -16.78 8.96 22.39
CA LEU A 102 -16.13 7.68 22.43
C LEU A 102 -14.81 7.64 21.62
N LEU A 103 -14.46 8.73 20.95
CA LEU A 103 -13.30 8.78 20.08
C LEU A 103 -12.05 9.25 20.81
N VAL A 104 -10.96 8.51 20.64
CA VAL A 104 -9.60 8.92 21.02
C VAL A 104 -8.90 9.64 19.84
N MET A 105 -9.32 9.36 18.61
CA MET A 105 -8.88 10.04 17.38
C MET A 105 -10.12 10.46 16.57
N HIS A 106 -10.28 11.76 16.39
CA HIS A 106 -11.42 12.32 15.67
C HIS A 106 -11.18 12.38 14.15
N PRO A 107 -12.21 12.16 13.33
CA PRO A 107 -12.09 12.38 11.88
C PRO A 107 -11.98 13.88 11.56
N SER A 108 -11.20 14.20 10.53
CA SER A 108 -11.17 15.53 9.88
C SER A 108 -12.29 15.64 8.84
N HIS A 109 -12.46 14.57 8.06
CA HIS A 109 -13.54 14.42 7.06
C HIS A 109 -13.82 12.93 6.83
N GLY A 110 -15.01 12.59 6.37
CA GLY A 110 -15.41 11.18 6.20
C GLY A 110 -15.22 10.38 7.49
N HIS A 111 -14.79 9.13 7.39
CA HIS A 111 -14.29 8.24 8.48
C HIS A 111 -15.06 8.31 9.81
N ASN A 112 -16.40 8.47 9.77
CA ASN A 112 -17.22 8.78 10.94
C ASN A 112 -18.29 7.71 11.23
N GLN A 113 -18.05 6.46 10.74
CA GLN A 113 -19.00 5.35 10.91
C GLN A 113 -18.62 4.50 12.11
N SER A 114 -18.52 3.16 12.02
CA SER A 114 -18.26 2.32 13.20
C SER A 114 -17.02 2.69 13.97
N ILE A 115 -17.10 2.62 15.31
CA ILE A 115 -15.98 2.89 16.19
C ILE A 115 -15.32 1.56 16.58
N VAL A 116 -14.02 1.45 16.29
CA VAL A 116 -13.19 0.32 16.71
C VAL A 116 -11.95 0.88 17.42
N ASN A 117 -11.66 0.42 18.63
CA ASN A 117 -10.55 0.89 19.45
C ASN A 117 -10.54 2.43 19.67
N GLY A 118 -11.72 3.04 19.78
CA GLY A 118 -11.85 4.50 19.92
C GLY A 118 -11.58 5.30 18.64
N ILE A 119 -11.51 4.66 17.49
CA ILE A 119 -11.28 5.30 16.18
C ILE A 119 -12.44 4.94 15.26
N SER A 120 -13.07 5.95 14.67
CA SER A 120 -14.15 5.71 13.72
C SER A 120 -13.61 5.38 12.34
N ARG A 121 -14.32 4.49 11.64
CA ARG A 121 -13.89 3.89 10.35
C ARG A 121 -14.87 4.23 9.23
N ILE A 122 -14.51 3.84 8.01
CA ILE A 122 -15.43 3.78 6.86
C ILE A 122 -16.12 2.41 6.88
N GLY A 123 -17.45 2.41 6.85
CA GLY A 123 -18.27 1.22 6.94
C GLY A 123 -18.73 0.91 8.38
N TYR A 124 -19.63 -0.04 8.48
CA TYR A 124 -20.27 -0.46 9.73
C TYR A 124 -19.93 -1.91 10.01
N MET A 125 -19.58 -2.22 11.24
CA MET A 125 -19.37 -3.59 11.69
C MET A 125 -19.99 -3.83 13.06
N LYS A 126 -20.28 -5.10 13.33
CA LYS A 126 -20.76 -5.60 14.60
C LYS A 126 -20.14 -6.97 14.86
N GLY A 127 -19.88 -7.29 16.13
CA GLY A 127 -19.30 -8.56 16.54
C GLY A 127 -17.80 -8.67 16.26
N GLY A 128 -17.27 -9.89 16.42
CA GLY A 128 -15.88 -10.23 16.19
C GLY A 128 -14.88 -9.59 17.17
N LYS A 129 -15.30 -9.34 18.40
CA LYS A 129 -14.47 -8.61 19.40
C LYS A 129 -13.12 -9.26 19.64
N SER A 130 -13.05 -10.59 19.67
CA SER A 130 -11.81 -11.35 19.85
C SER A 130 -10.86 -11.28 18.66
N ALA A 131 -11.39 -11.00 17.45
CA ALA A 131 -10.65 -10.93 16.20
C ALA A 131 -10.14 -9.51 15.89
N LEU A 132 -10.63 -8.48 16.58
CA LEU A 132 -10.22 -7.09 16.33
C LEU A 132 -8.71 -6.92 16.54
N TRP A 133 -8.03 -6.33 15.56
CA TRP A 133 -6.63 -5.93 15.74
C TRP A 133 -6.51 -4.81 16.77
N LYS A 134 -5.29 -4.60 17.26
CA LYS A 134 -4.92 -3.41 18.02
C LYS A 134 -4.14 -2.49 17.09
N ASP A 135 -4.61 -1.25 16.93
CA ASP A 135 -4.06 -0.33 15.93
C ASP A 135 -2.57 -0.04 16.11
N ASP A 136 -2.12 0.09 17.37
CA ASP A 136 -0.73 0.32 17.74
C ASP A 136 0.18 -0.92 17.60
N GLN A 137 -0.38 -2.07 17.25
CA GLN A 137 0.34 -3.34 17.07
C GLN A 137 0.31 -3.85 15.63
N ILE A 138 -0.36 -3.17 14.70
CA ILE A 138 -0.48 -3.62 13.31
C ILE A 138 0.90 -3.82 12.67
N ALA A 139 1.81 -2.85 12.82
CA ALA A 139 3.14 -2.95 12.22
C ALA A 139 3.95 -4.10 12.80
N ASP A 140 3.88 -4.33 14.12
CA ASP A 140 4.56 -5.46 14.78
C ASP A 140 4.03 -6.80 14.28
N GLU A 141 2.72 -6.94 14.21
CA GLU A 141 2.07 -8.18 13.75
C GLU A 141 2.43 -8.49 12.30
N LEU A 142 2.27 -7.53 11.40
CA LEU A 142 2.60 -7.70 10.00
C LEU A 142 4.09 -7.98 9.78
N THR A 143 4.97 -7.26 10.48
CA THR A 143 6.43 -7.46 10.39
C THR A 143 6.81 -8.85 10.89
N SER A 144 6.24 -9.29 12.01
CA SER A 144 6.47 -10.63 12.56
C SER A 144 6.05 -11.74 11.58
N LYS A 145 4.90 -11.60 10.93
CA LYS A 145 4.43 -12.56 9.91
C LYS A 145 5.32 -12.58 8.67
N ALA A 146 5.77 -11.41 8.21
CA ALA A 146 6.71 -11.32 7.09
C ALA A 146 8.08 -11.96 7.41
N VAL A 147 8.62 -11.68 8.60
CA VAL A 147 9.86 -12.32 9.09
C VAL A 147 9.69 -13.84 9.21
N SER A 148 8.56 -14.29 9.79
CA SER A 148 8.26 -15.72 9.90
C SER A 148 8.17 -16.41 8.55
N PHE A 149 7.57 -15.74 7.54
CA PHE A 149 7.54 -16.26 6.17
C PHE A 149 8.97 -16.46 5.62
N ILE A 150 9.85 -15.47 5.77
CA ILE A 150 11.25 -15.57 5.34
C ILE A 150 11.98 -16.72 6.05
N GLU A 151 11.82 -16.85 7.37
CA GLU A 151 12.47 -17.90 8.16
C GLU A 151 11.97 -19.30 7.77
N ASN A 152 10.68 -19.46 7.48
CA ASN A 152 10.07 -20.72 7.08
C ASN A 152 10.50 -21.18 5.67
N HIS A 153 10.81 -20.23 4.78
CA HIS A 153 11.17 -20.49 3.38
C HIS A 153 12.65 -20.21 3.07
N LYS A 154 13.53 -20.17 4.09
CA LYS A 154 14.95 -19.82 3.93
C LYS A 154 15.76 -20.80 3.07
N ASP A 155 15.30 -22.04 2.93
CA ASP A 155 15.98 -23.12 2.22
C ASP A 155 15.43 -23.35 0.79
N GLU A 156 14.50 -22.51 0.34
CA GLU A 156 13.90 -22.55 -1.00
C GLU A 156 13.71 -21.12 -1.56
N PRO A 157 13.57 -20.94 -2.88
CA PRO A 157 13.28 -19.63 -3.43
C PRO A 157 11.89 -19.15 -3.00
N PHE A 158 11.76 -17.86 -2.70
CA PHE A 158 10.48 -17.26 -2.32
C PHE A 158 10.24 -15.89 -2.97
N PHE A 159 8.97 -15.56 -3.12
CA PHE A 159 8.46 -14.25 -3.46
C PHE A 159 7.57 -13.76 -2.31
N LEU A 160 7.93 -12.67 -1.66
CA LEU A 160 7.15 -12.04 -0.60
C LEU A 160 6.69 -10.64 -1.03
N TYR A 161 5.39 -10.43 -1.08
CA TYR A 161 4.78 -9.11 -1.20
C TYR A 161 4.41 -8.59 0.20
N PHE A 162 5.25 -7.70 0.75
CA PHE A 162 5.04 -7.10 2.06
C PHE A 162 4.45 -5.70 1.91
N ALA A 163 3.14 -5.58 2.03
CA ALA A 163 2.38 -4.34 1.91
C ALA A 163 2.07 -3.76 3.30
N THR A 164 2.95 -2.91 3.81
CA THR A 164 2.78 -2.29 5.13
C THR A 164 1.53 -1.42 5.22
N GLN A 165 0.98 -1.25 6.43
CA GLN A 165 -0.07 -0.27 6.69
C GLN A 165 0.48 1.15 6.73
N ASP A 166 1.69 1.33 7.28
CA ASP A 166 2.33 2.64 7.44
C ASP A 166 2.83 3.19 6.09
N ALA A 167 2.64 4.49 5.85
CA ALA A 167 2.07 5.52 6.73
C ALA A 167 0.61 5.88 6.40
N HIS A 168 -0.24 4.92 6.02
CA HIS A 168 -1.65 5.15 5.76
C HIS A 168 -2.40 5.43 7.09
N VAL A 169 -3.50 6.15 7.00
CA VAL A 169 -4.38 6.44 8.14
C VAL A 169 -5.21 5.21 8.58
N PRO A 170 -5.68 5.17 9.85
CA PRO A 170 -5.31 6.01 10.97
C PRO A 170 -3.87 5.77 11.41
N ARG A 171 -3.15 6.82 11.74
CA ARG A 171 -1.75 6.74 12.15
C ARG A 171 -1.67 6.55 13.66
N VAL A 172 -1.44 5.34 14.07
CA VAL A 172 -1.38 4.93 15.49
C VAL A 172 -0.04 4.25 15.74
N PRO A 173 1.02 5.03 16.01
CA PRO A 173 2.34 4.47 16.25
C PRO A 173 2.35 3.64 17.55
N ASN A 174 3.11 2.55 17.54
CA ASN A 174 3.43 1.84 18.76
C ASN A 174 4.13 2.78 19.77
N GLU A 175 3.93 2.56 21.07
CA GLU A 175 4.44 3.44 22.14
C GLU A 175 5.95 3.72 22.06
N ARG A 176 6.75 2.76 21.55
CA ARG A 176 8.20 2.94 21.36
C ARG A 176 8.57 3.97 20.30
N PHE A 177 7.65 4.32 19.39
CA PHE A 177 7.84 5.33 18.36
C PHE A 177 7.07 6.62 18.64
N ALA A 178 6.03 6.56 19.46
CA ALA A 178 5.19 7.71 19.79
C ALA A 178 6.00 8.89 20.35
N GLY A 179 5.84 10.07 19.73
CA GLY A 179 6.54 11.30 20.11
C GLY A 179 8.03 11.35 19.73
N LYS A 180 8.55 10.43 18.90
CA LYS A 180 9.98 10.36 18.56
C LYS A 180 10.37 11.20 17.36
N SER A 181 9.46 11.41 16.41
CA SER A 181 9.78 12.15 15.17
C SER A 181 9.76 13.67 15.33
N GLY A 182 9.03 14.19 16.31
CA GLY A 182 8.73 15.63 16.40
C GLY A 182 7.66 16.10 15.39
N MET A 183 7.14 15.22 14.56
CA MET A 183 6.14 15.48 13.51
C MET A 183 4.78 14.83 13.81
N GLY A 184 4.52 14.50 15.08
CA GLY A 184 3.30 13.83 15.53
C GLY A 184 3.15 12.42 14.97
N PRO A 185 1.94 11.83 15.08
CA PRO A 185 1.68 10.45 14.67
C PRO A 185 2.13 10.14 13.23
N ARG A 186 2.03 11.10 12.29
CA ARG A 186 2.47 10.91 10.90
C ARG A 186 3.98 10.64 10.81
N GLY A 187 4.79 11.42 11.48
CA GLY A 187 6.24 11.20 11.50
C GLY A 187 6.62 9.94 12.28
N ASP A 188 5.92 9.66 13.37
CA ASP A 188 6.19 8.51 14.24
C ASP A 188 5.93 7.19 13.52
N VAL A 189 4.86 7.08 12.69
CA VAL A 189 4.62 5.87 11.87
C VAL A 189 5.60 5.75 10.71
N LEU A 190 6.24 6.83 10.25
CA LEU A 190 7.35 6.72 9.29
C LEU A 190 8.60 6.10 9.93
N LEU A 191 8.90 6.44 11.20
CA LEU A 191 9.96 5.75 11.95
C LEU A 191 9.62 4.28 12.18
N GLN A 192 8.35 3.97 12.43
CA GLN A 192 7.85 2.60 12.56
C GLN A 192 7.97 1.82 11.24
N PHE A 193 7.66 2.44 10.12
CA PHE A 193 7.87 1.85 8.79
C PHE A 193 9.35 1.53 8.53
N ASP A 194 10.25 2.48 8.80
CA ASP A 194 11.69 2.27 8.67
C ASP A 194 12.18 1.11 9.54
N TRP A 195 11.67 1.00 10.77
CA TRP A 195 11.94 -0.15 11.63
C TRP A 195 11.45 -1.47 10.99
N SER A 196 10.24 -1.52 10.41
CA SER A 196 9.72 -2.73 9.74
C SER A 196 10.63 -3.17 8.59
N VAL A 197 11.13 -2.22 7.80
CA VAL A 197 12.12 -2.50 6.74
C VAL A 197 13.41 -3.05 7.35
N GLY A 198 13.88 -2.45 8.44
CA GLY A 198 15.07 -2.90 9.18
C GLY A 198 14.95 -4.35 9.68
N GLU A 199 13.78 -4.77 10.17
CA GLU A 199 13.53 -6.15 10.60
C GLU A 199 13.60 -7.15 9.44
N ILE A 200 13.03 -6.80 8.28
CA ILE A 200 13.15 -7.63 7.05
C ILE A 200 14.61 -7.78 6.63
N LEU A 201 15.36 -6.68 6.56
CA LEU A 201 16.79 -6.72 6.22
C LEU A 201 17.60 -7.57 7.22
N SER A 202 17.26 -7.45 8.51
CA SER A 202 17.90 -8.22 9.58
C SER A 202 17.59 -9.71 9.47
N ALA A 203 16.34 -10.07 9.16
CA ALA A 203 15.92 -11.45 8.95
C ALA A 203 16.65 -12.10 7.76
N LEU A 204 16.74 -11.40 6.63
CA LEU A 204 17.48 -11.86 5.46
C LEU A 204 18.97 -12.07 5.78
N LYS A 205 19.61 -11.12 6.46
CA LYS A 205 21.02 -11.22 6.85
C LYS A 205 21.26 -12.36 7.82
N LYS A 206 20.43 -12.51 8.86
CA LYS A 206 20.50 -13.58 9.88
C LYS A 206 20.44 -14.97 9.25
N ASN A 207 19.65 -15.12 8.18
CA ASN A 207 19.47 -16.39 7.47
C ASN A 207 20.43 -16.56 6.28
N GLY A 208 21.38 -15.64 6.06
CA GLY A 208 22.36 -15.72 4.95
C GLY A 208 21.76 -15.51 3.56
N LEU A 209 20.60 -14.86 3.48
CA LEU A 209 19.83 -14.63 2.25
C LEU A 209 20.08 -13.27 1.61
N ASP A 210 20.76 -12.36 2.31
CA ASP A 210 20.89 -10.95 1.93
C ASP A 210 21.62 -10.71 0.59
N LYS A 211 22.47 -11.65 0.17
CA LYS A 211 23.18 -11.59 -1.11
C LYS A 211 22.39 -12.20 -2.27
N ASN A 212 21.47 -13.10 -1.99
CA ASN A 212 20.66 -13.80 -2.98
C ASN A 212 19.18 -13.39 -2.96
N THR A 213 18.90 -12.16 -2.51
CA THR A 213 17.54 -11.61 -2.48
C THR A 213 17.53 -10.23 -3.12
N ILE A 214 16.64 -10.06 -4.10
CA ILE A 214 16.27 -8.74 -4.62
C ILE A 214 15.25 -8.14 -3.65
N ILE A 215 15.52 -6.93 -3.19
CA ILE A 215 14.61 -6.16 -2.34
C ILE A 215 14.20 -4.93 -3.13
N ILE A 216 12.89 -4.72 -3.28
CA ILE A 216 12.33 -3.54 -3.89
C ILE A 216 11.45 -2.84 -2.85
N LEU A 217 11.77 -1.59 -2.57
CA LEU A 217 10.94 -0.71 -1.74
C LEU A 217 10.30 0.34 -2.64
N SER A 218 8.99 0.45 -2.56
CA SER A 218 8.21 1.41 -3.34
C SER A 218 6.94 1.81 -2.58
N SER A 219 6.08 2.59 -3.22
CA SER A 219 4.77 2.99 -2.69
C SER A 219 3.70 2.83 -3.77
N ASP A 220 2.44 2.73 -3.37
CA ASP A 220 1.29 2.62 -4.27
C ASP A 220 0.86 3.96 -4.87
N ASN A 221 1.14 5.07 -4.17
CA ASN A 221 0.86 6.44 -4.62
C ASN A 221 1.71 7.45 -3.87
N GLY A 222 1.68 8.69 -4.33
CA GLY A 222 2.34 9.80 -3.68
C GLY A 222 1.73 10.18 -2.33
N PRO A 223 2.32 11.13 -1.61
CA PRO A 223 1.97 11.47 -0.24
C PRO A 223 0.63 12.18 -0.12
N VAL A 224 0.02 12.05 1.06
CA VAL A 224 -1.12 12.84 1.52
C VAL A 224 -0.89 13.24 2.98
N VAL A 225 -1.24 14.47 3.33
CA VAL A 225 -1.06 15.00 4.69
C VAL A 225 -2.32 14.74 5.52
N ASP A 226 -3.45 15.33 5.16
CA ASP A 226 -4.75 15.06 5.79
C ASP A 226 -5.53 14.04 4.94
N ASP A 227 -5.65 12.82 5.44
CA ASP A 227 -6.40 11.73 4.79
C ASP A 227 -7.53 11.20 5.69
N GLY A 228 -8.21 12.11 6.39
CA GLY A 228 -9.46 11.81 7.08
C GLY A 228 -9.44 11.83 8.60
N TYR A 229 -8.29 12.05 9.24
CA TYR A 229 -8.19 12.11 10.72
C TYR A 229 -7.45 13.35 11.21
N LYS A 230 -7.84 13.84 12.39
CA LYS A 230 -7.17 14.92 13.11
C LYS A 230 -6.01 14.36 13.93
N ASP A 231 -4.95 13.97 13.25
CA ASP A 231 -3.75 13.36 13.82
C ASP A 231 -2.56 14.34 13.91
N GLN A 232 -2.84 15.64 13.82
CA GLN A 232 -1.87 16.73 13.83
C GLN A 232 -0.89 16.73 12.63
N ALA A 233 -1.18 15.96 11.58
CA ALA A 233 -0.29 15.87 10.43
C ALA A 233 -0.10 17.21 9.71
N VAL A 234 -1.13 18.07 9.69
CA VAL A 234 -1.09 19.42 9.11
C VAL A 234 -0.33 20.38 10.04
N GLU A 235 -0.68 20.39 11.32
CA GLU A 235 -0.16 21.33 12.32
C GLU A 235 1.34 21.09 12.61
N LEU A 236 1.79 19.83 12.55
CA LEU A 236 3.17 19.45 12.84
C LEU A 236 3.99 19.15 11.58
N LEU A 237 3.49 19.53 10.40
CA LEU A 237 4.22 19.34 9.14
C LEU A 237 5.56 20.11 9.11
N GLY A 238 5.59 21.32 9.67
CA GLY A 238 6.77 22.18 9.69
C GLY A 238 7.26 22.50 8.28
N GLU A 239 8.56 22.46 8.09
CA GLU A 239 9.25 22.68 6.81
C GLU A 239 9.27 21.41 5.91
N HIS A 240 8.71 20.28 6.38
CA HIS A 240 8.75 19.04 5.64
C HIS A 240 7.86 19.11 4.39
N LYS A 241 8.45 18.79 3.24
CA LYS A 241 7.75 18.68 1.95
C LYS A 241 7.57 17.20 1.60
N PRO A 242 6.38 16.62 1.81
CA PRO A 242 6.16 15.18 1.59
C PRO A 242 6.41 14.72 0.16
N GLY A 243 6.10 15.55 -0.83
CA GLY A 243 6.39 15.32 -2.26
C GLY A 243 7.81 15.71 -2.67
N GLY A 244 8.67 16.15 -1.75
CA GLY A 244 9.98 16.69 -2.09
C GLY A 244 9.87 17.96 -2.94
N PRO A 245 10.59 18.02 -4.08
CA PRO A 245 10.50 19.15 -5.01
C PRO A 245 9.27 19.07 -5.95
N PHE A 246 8.52 17.96 -5.92
CA PHE A 246 7.47 17.71 -6.89
C PHE A 246 6.14 18.32 -6.46
N ARG A 247 5.40 18.81 -7.46
CA ARG A 247 4.07 19.41 -7.33
C ARG A 247 3.01 18.35 -7.10
N GLY A 248 1.97 18.68 -6.33
CA GLY A 248 0.80 17.84 -6.08
C GLY A 248 0.99 16.80 -4.96
N GLY A 249 0.26 15.71 -5.03
CA GLY A 249 0.25 14.61 -4.07
C GLY A 249 -0.76 13.55 -4.46
N LYS A 250 -1.07 12.63 -3.54
CA LYS A 250 -2.06 11.57 -3.71
C LYS A 250 -3.34 12.10 -4.37
N TYR A 251 -3.95 11.32 -5.25
CA TYR A 251 -5.14 11.62 -6.06
C TYR A 251 -4.92 12.50 -7.29
N SER A 252 -3.75 13.15 -7.45
CA SER A 252 -3.45 14.01 -8.59
C SER A 252 -2.63 13.30 -9.66
N SER A 253 -2.66 13.86 -10.88
CA SER A 253 -1.76 13.47 -11.97
C SER A 253 -0.44 14.24 -11.97
N TYR A 254 -0.22 15.16 -11.02
CA TYR A 254 1.07 15.83 -10.86
C TYR A 254 2.14 14.85 -10.38
N GLU A 255 3.42 15.21 -10.55
CA GLU A 255 4.55 14.32 -10.25
C GLU A 255 4.50 13.76 -8.82
N ALA A 256 4.24 14.59 -7.80
CA ALA A 256 4.16 14.09 -6.43
C ALA A 256 2.99 13.12 -6.18
N GLY A 257 2.02 13.01 -7.09
CA GLY A 257 0.92 12.05 -6.97
C GLY A 257 1.26 10.66 -7.51
N THR A 258 2.12 10.58 -8.51
CA THR A 258 2.40 9.38 -9.31
C THR A 258 3.86 8.94 -9.25
N ARG A 259 4.82 9.87 -9.15
CA ARG A 259 6.25 9.58 -9.02
C ARG A 259 6.56 9.18 -7.56
N VAL A 260 6.59 7.87 -7.33
CA VAL A 260 6.82 7.27 -6.02
C VAL A 260 8.29 6.88 -5.84
N PRO A 261 8.79 6.79 -4.59
CA PRO A 261 10.11 6.23 -4.34
C PRO A 261 10.22 4.82 -4.93
N CYS A 262 11.37 4.51 -5.51
CA CYS A 262 11.72 3.16 -5.94
C CYS A 262 13.18 2.89 -5.63
N ILE A 263 13.42 1.97 -4.70
CA ILE A 263 14.76 1.57 -4.28
C ILE A 263 14.90 0.07 -4.53
N LEU A 264 15.82 -0.30 -5.40
CA LEU A 264 16.16 -1.69 -5.65
C LEU A 264 17.53 -2.01 -5.02
N ARG A 265 17.59 -3.10 -4.25
CA ARG A 265 18.81 -3.60 -3.63
C ARG A 265 19.01 -5.07 -3.98
N TRP A 266 20.17 -5.38 -4.56
CA TRP A 266 20.67 -6.75 -4.73
C TRP A 266 22.17 -6.74 -4.48
N VAL A 267 22.57 -7.23 -3.31
CA VAL A 267 23.96 -7.16 -2.83
C VAL A 267 24.90 -7.88 -3.79
N ASP A 268 26.05 -7.28 -4.05
CA ASP A 268 27.11 -7.76 -4.96
C ASP A 268 26.69 -7.83 -6.46
N THR A 269 25.38 -7.57 -6.78
CA THR A 269 24.87 -7.61 -8.16
C THR A 269 24.57 -6.21 -8.69
N VAL A 270 23.88 -5.37 -7.92
CA VAL A 270 23.55 -4.00 -8.29
C VAL A 270 24.46 -3.03 -7.53
N LYS A 271 25.14 -2.19 -8.28
CA LYS A 271 26.02 -1.13 -7.70
C LYS A 271 25.16 0.04 -7.25
N PRO A 272 25.53 0.70 -6.12
CA PRO A 272 24.84 1.94 -5.72
C PRO A 272 24.89 2.99 -6.83
N THR A 273 23.74 3.42 -7.28
CA THR A 273 23.57 4.46 -8.30
C THR A 273 22.22 5.15 -8.13
N VAL A 274 22.04 6.28 -8.80
CA VAL A 274 20.75 6.94 -9.01
C VAL A 274 20.48 6.90 -10.50
N SER A 275 19.24 6.61 -10.90
CA SER A 275 18.81 6.56 -12.30
C SER A 275 17.63 7.50 -12.50
N ASP A 276 17.67 8.27 -13.58
CA ASP A 276 16.57 9.12 -14.04
C ASP A 276 15.71 8.42 -15.11
N ALA A 277 15.95 7.11 -15.36
CA ALA A 277 15.18 6.34 -16.31
C ALA A 277 13.68 6.31 -15.94
N LEU A 278 12.83 6.60 -16.91
CA LEU A 278 11.38 6.49 -16.73
C LEU A 278 10.98 5.01 -16.70
N VAL A 279 10.59 4.53 -15.52
CA VAL A 279 10.16 3.14 -15.29
C VAL A 279 8.81 3.11 -14.57
N CYS A 280 8.08 2.02 -14.73
CA CYS A 280 6.78 1.85 -14.10
C CYS A 280 6.71 0.52 -13.35
N GLN A 281 5.96 0.48 -12.25
CA GLN A 281 5.79 -0.76 -11.46
C GLN A 281 5.18 -1.92 -12.27
N ILE A 282 4.39 -1.63 -13.30
CA ILE A 282 3.85 -2.67 -14.19
C ILE A 282 4.96 -3.41 -14.95
N ASP A 283 6.13 -2.80 -15.14
CA ASP A 283 7.28 -3.37 -15.86
C ASP A 283 8.00 -4.47 -15.07
N TRP A 284 7.77 -4.56 -13.80
CA TRP A 284 8.32 -5.66 -13.00
C TRP A 284 7.87 -7.02 -13.52
N PHE A 285 6.65 -7.13 -14.07
CA PHE A 285 6.15 -8.41 -14.55
C PHE A 285 7.00 -8.96 -15.71
N ALA A 286 7.15 -8.21 -16.80
CA ALA A 286 7.98 -8.63 -17.92
C ALA A 286 9.46 -8.71 -17.56
N SER A 287 9.95 -7.81 -16.70
CA SER A 287 11.34 -7.82 -16.24
C SER A 287 11.67 -9.04 -15.38
N PHE A 288 10.79 -9.44 -14.49
CA PHE A 288 10.97 -10.67 -13.71
C PHE A 288 10.78 -11.93 -14.54
N ALA A 289 9.87 -11.94 -15.54
CA ALA A 289 9.78 -13.04 -16.50
C ALA A 289 11.12 -13.24 -17.22
N SER A 290 11.75 -12.15 -17.66
CA SER A 290 13.10 -12.18 -18.27
C SER A 290 14.17 -12.67 -17.28
N LEU A 291 14.13 -12.23 -16.02
CA LEU A 291 15.06 -12.68 -14.98
C LEU A 291 14.94 -14.18 -14.70
N LEU A 292 13.72 -14.70 -14.66
CA LEU A 292 13.42 -16.11 -14.43
C LEU A 292 13.61 -16.98 -15.67
N GLY A 293 13.76 -16.39 -16.85
CA GLY A 293 13.83 -17.11 -18.12
C GLY A 293 12.52 -17.82 -18.47
N THR A 294 11.38 -17.25 -18.09
CA THR A 294 10.05 -17.83 -18.33
C THR A 294 9.28 -16.99 -19.36
N ASP A 295 8.51 -17.68 -20.21
CA ASP A 295 7.61 -17.02 -21.15
C ASP A 295 6.29 -16.67 -20.46
N LEU A 296 5.78 -15.50 -20.76
CA LEU A 296 4.46 -15.09 -20.28
C LEU A 296 3.34 -15.70 -21.13
N PRO A 297 2.23 -16.16 -20.54
CA PRO A 297 1.05 -16.56 -21.29
C PRO A 297 0.53 -15.42 -22.19
N GLU A 298 -0.06 -15.78 -23.32
CA GLU A 298 -0.66 -14.81 -24.25
C GLU A 298 -1.69 -13.93 -23.52
N GLY A 299 -1.56 -12.62 -23.67
CA GLY A 299 -2.41 -11.63 -23.01
C GLY A 299 -2.13 -11.38 -21.53
N ALA A 300 -1.11 -12.02 -20.94
CA ALA A 300 -0.64 -11.66 -19.61
C ALA A 300 0.12 -10.33 -19.63
N ALA A 301 -0.19 -9.44 -18.69
CA ALA A 301 0.49 -8.16 -18.49
C ALA A 301 0.71 -7.35 -19.81
N PRO A 302 -0.34 -7.02 -20.58
CA PRO A 302 -0.23 -6.47 -21.93
C PRO A 302 0.49 -5.11 -21.99
N ASP A 303 0.51 -4.38 -20.88
CA ASP A 303 1.15 -3.06 -20.79
C ASP A 303 2.55 -3.12 -20.16
N SER A 304 3.02 -4.30 -19.76
CA SER A 304 4.33 -4.51 -19.13
C SER A 304 5.42 -4.66 -20.20
N GLU A 305 6.50 -3.94 -20.02
CA GLU A 305 7.69 -4.02 -20.87
C GLU A 305 8.90 -4.47 -20.05
N ASN A 306 9.86 -5.14 -20.73
CA ASN A 306 11.06 -5.63 -20.04
C ASN A 306 12.11 -4.52 -19.93
N TYR A 307 12.34 -4.06 -18.71
CA TYR A 307 13.40 -3.11 -18.34
C TYR A 307 14.34 -3.72 -17.29
N LEU A 308 14.57 -5.03 -17.33
CA LEU A 308 15.42 -5.71 -16.34
C LEU A 308 16.80 -5.07 -16.21
N ASP A 309 17.47 -4.78 -17.31
CA ASP A 309 18.82 -4.22 -17.27
C ASP A 309 18.83 -2.77 -16.77
N THR A 310 17.78 -2.01 -16.99
CA THR A 310 17.57 -0.69 -16.38
C THR A 310 17.37 -0.82 -14.86
N TRP A 311 16.52 -1.75 -14.41
CA TRP A 311 16.31 -2.03 -12.99
C TRP A 311 17.60 -2.47 -12.29
N LEU A 312 18.45 -3.20 -12.98
CA LEU A 312 19.74 -3.66 -12.46
C LEU A 312 20.87 -2.63 -12.59
N GLY A 313 20.58 -1.44 -13.11
CA GLY A 313 21.56 -0.36 -13.28
C GLY A 313 22.62 -0.64 -14.34
N LYS A 314 22.34 -1.50 -15.31
CA LYS A 314 23.22 -1.81 -16.43
C LYS A 314 22.96 -0.90 -17.63
N GLU A 315 21.73 -0.41 -17.78
CA GLU A 315 21.28 0.51 -18.81
C GLU A 315 20.66 1.76 -18.18
N ALA A 316 20.75 2.89 -18.89
CA ALA A 316 20.19 4.16 -18.45
C ALA A 316 18.83 4.47 -19.10
N GLU A 317 18.44 3.70 -20.11
CA GLU A 317 17.23 3.93 -20.86
C GLU A 317 16.02 3.29 -20.17
N GLY A 318 14.90 4.02 -20.16
CA GLY A 318 13.61 3.57 -19.65
C GLY A 318 12.53 3.70 -20.74
N ARG A 319 11.28 3.79 -20.31
CA ARG A 319 10.15 4.01 -21.20
C ARG A 319 10.29 5.34 -21.96
N PRO A 320 9.98 5.38 -23.26
CA PRO A 320 9.97 6.65 -23.99
C PRO A 320 8.82 7.57 -23.54
N TYR A 321 7.77 7.00 -23.00
CA TYR A 321 6.65 7.70 -22.38
C TYR A 321 5.91 6.79 -21.38
N LEU A 322 5.16 7.41 -20.48
CA LEU A 322 4.29 6.73 -19.53
C LEU A 322 2.94 7.44 -19.50
N VAL A 323 1.84 6.68 -19.67
CA VAL A 323 0.48 7.17 -19.48
C VAL A 323 0.00 6.79 -18.08
N GLU A 324 -0.52 7.77 -17.36
CA GLU A 324 -0.97 7.62 -15.99
C GLU A 324 -2.41 8.10 -15.86
N GLN A 325 -3.12 7.60 -14.85
CA GLN A 325 -4.51 7.97 -14.57
C GLN A 325 -4.65 8.36 -13.10
N ASN A 326 -5.30 9.49 -12.83
CA ASN A 326 -5.59 9.91 -11.47
C ASN A 326 -6.89 9.28 -10.93
N ALA A 327 -7.20 9.56 -9.66
CA ALA A 327 -8.39 9.04 -8.98
C ALA A 327 -9.73 9.45 -9.63
N GLN A 328 -9.73 10.44 -10.53
CA GLN A 328 -10.92 10.94 -11.24
C GLN A 328 -10.96 10.54 -12.71
N ASN A 329 -10.13 9.58 -13.09
CA ASN A 329 -10.00 9.05 -14.45
C ASN A 329 -9.45 10.05 -15.49
N ASN A 330 -8.85 11.17 -15.06
CA ASN A 330 -8.11 12.04 -15.96
C ASN A 330 -6.76 11.44 -16.29
N LEU A 331 -6.37 11.51 -17.55
CA LEU A 331 -5.11 11.00 -18.03
C LEU A 331 -4.01 12.04 -17.96
N SER A 332 -2.80 11.55 -17.83
CA SER A 332 -1.58 12.31 -18.06
C SER A 332 -0.57 11.47 -18.84
N ILE A 333 0.34 12.11 -19.52
CA ILE A 333 1.46 11.45 -20.20
C ILE A 333 2.75 12.17 -19.85
N THR A 334 3.75 11.40 -19.45
CA THR A 334 5.12 11.86 -19.23
C THR A 334 6.01 11.34 -20.36
N SER A 335 6.83 12.20 -20.96
CA SER A 335 7.80 11.83 -21.99
C SER A 335 9.02 12.75 -21.89
N GLY A 336 10.20 12.18 -21.66
CA GLY A 336 11.39 12.94 -21.35
C GLY A 336 11.16 13.86 -20.15
N GLU A 337 11.45 15.14 -20.31
CA GLU A 337 11.27 16.18 -19.27
C GLU A 337 9.86 16.76 -19.22
N TRP A 338 8.96 16.33 -20.10
CA TRP A 338 7.63 16.93 -20.23
C TRP A 338 6.53 16.05 -19.69
N LYS A 339 5.61 16.67 -18.97
CA LYS A 339 4.35 16.04 -18.54
C LYS A 339 3.16 16.87 -19.03
N TYR A 340 2.26 16.20 -19.75
CA TYR A 340 0.96 16.74 -20.15
C TYR A 340 -0.13 16.15 -19.26
N ILE A 341 -1.02 16.98 -18.73
CA ILE A 341 -2.16 16.59 -17.89
C ILE A 341 -3.45 17.11 -18.51
N GLU A 342 -4.43 16.23 -18.69
CA GLU A 342 -5.78 16.60 -19.10
C GLU A 342 -6.47 17.46 -18.04
N PRO A 343 -7.41 18.36 -18.45
CA PRO A 343 -8.22 19.12 -17.52
C PRO A 343 -9.00 18.19 -16.60
N GLY A 344 -9.01 18.48 -15.31
CA GLY A 344 -9.71 17.65 -14.34
C GLY A 344 -9.96 18.34 -13.00
N LYS A 345 -11.02 17.92 -12.33
CA LYS A 345 -11.28 18.32 -10.95
C LYS A 345 -10.45 17.45 -10.02
N GLY A 346 -9.79 18.06 -9.06
CA GLY A 346 -9.11 17.33 -7.99
C GLY A 346 -10.04 16.98 -6.84
N GLU A 347 -9.56 16.13 -5.94
CA GLU A 347 -10.26 15.83 -4.70
C GLU A 347 -10.31 17.07 -3.79
N PRO A 348 -11.50 17.44 -3.27
CA PRO A 348 -11.66 18.72 -2.58
C PRO A 348 -10.93 18.81 -1.23
N PHE A 349 -10.71 17.69 -0.55
CA PHE A 349 -10.08 17.67 0.78
C PHE A 349 -8.57 17.95 0.74
N ASN A 350 -7.88 17.65 -0.35
CA ASN A 350 -6.45 17.99 -0.46
C ASN A 350 -6.19 19.49 -0.64
N LYS A 351 -7.19 20.26 -1.04
CA LYS A 351 -7.09 21.73 -1.10
C LYS A 351 -6.89 22.38 0.26
N ASN A 352 -7.38 21.75 1.33
CA ASN A 352 -7.30 22.27 2.69
C ASN A 352 -5.85 22.34 3.21
N VAL A 353 -4.94 21.59 2.59
CA VAL A 353 -3.52 21.53 2.95
C VAL A 353 -2.61 22.10 1.86
N GLY A 354 -3.18 22.81 0.89
CA GLY A 354 -2.42 23.45 -0.19
C GLY A 354 -1.87 22.49 -1.25
N ILE A 355 -2.30 21.22 -1.26
CA ILE A 355 -1.88 20.25 -2.27
C ILE A 355 -2.82 20.34 -3.47
N GLU A 356 -2.24 20.62 -4.64
CA GLU A 356 -2.99 20.64 -5.89
C GLU A 356 -3.36 19.23 -6.34
N THR A 357 -4.61 19.03 -6.70
CA THR A 357 -5.13 17.73 -7.14
C THR A 357 -5.84 17.77 -8.47
N GLY A 358 -6.10 18.95 -9.01
CA GLY A 358 -6.75 19.15 -10.30
C GLY A 358 -6.39 20.48 -10.96
N ASN A 359 -6.69 20.57 -12.24
CA ASN A 359 -6.39 21.71 -13.10
C ASN A 359 -7.61 22.04 -13.99
N SER A 360 -7.89 23.32 -14.19
CA SER A 360 -9.05 23.81 -14.98
C SER A 360 -8.84 23.78 -16.48
N SER A 361 -7.60 23.63 -16.94
CA SER A 361 -7.21 23.60 -18.36
C SER A 361 -6.12 22.56 -18.57
N CYS A 362 -5.84 22.18 -19.81
CA CYS A 362 -4.67 21.39 -20.15
C CYS A 362 -3.42 22.03 -19.55
N LEU A 363 -2.57 21.20 -18.97
CA LEU A 363 -1.31 21.62 -18.41
C LEU A 363 -0.17 20.86 -19.11
N LEU A 364 0.81 21.63 -19.60
CA LEU A 364 2.09 21.09 -20.06
C LEU A 364 3.19 21.77 -19.24
N TYR A 365 3.99 20.97 -18.54
CA TYR A 365 5.09 21.49 -17.71
C TYR A 365 6.26 20.51 -17.69
N THR A 366 7.42 20.96 -17.24
CA THR A 366 8.58 20.08 -17.08
C THR A 366 8.41 19.22 -15.84
N SER A 367 8.67 17.93 -15.96
CA SER A 367 8.47 16.95 -14.87
C SER A 367 9.32 17.24 -13.62
N ASP A 368 10.40 18.03 -13.77
CA ASP A 368 11.30 18.45 -12.69
C ASP A 368 11.01 19.88 -12.19
N ALA A 369 9.97 20.55 -12.69
CA ALA A 369 9.61 21.87 -12.22
C ALA A 369 9.16 21.79 -10.74
N ALA A 370 10.03 22.24 -9.85
CA ALA A 370 9.61 22.68 -8.53
C ALA A 370 8.67 23.89 -8.72
N ASP A 371 7.70 24.06 -7.82
CA ASP A 371 6.86 25.23 -7.82
C ASP A 371 7.70 26.51 -7.83
N ASP A 372 7.64 27.30 -8.93
CA ASP A 372 8.08 28.69 -8.97
C ASP A 372 7.03 29.57 -8.34
#